data_2a23d1f6fa1935c2fd49b9c522ca8579
#
_entry.id   2a23d1f6fa1935c2fd49b9c522ca8579
#
_cell.length_a   1.000
_cell.length_b   1.000
_cell.length_c   1.000
_cell.angle_alpha   90.00
_cell.angle_beta   90.00
_cell.angle_gamma   90.00
#
_symmetry.space_group_name_H-M   'P 1'
#
loop_
_entity.id
_entity.type
_entity.pdbx_description
1 polymer ?
#
loop_
_entity_poly.entity_id
_entity_poly.type
_entity_poly.pdbx_seq_one_letter_code
_entity_poly.pdbx_strand_id
1 'polypeptide(L)'
;MNKKIRLIIIISIILMLSCSIIGVIFLMFQHYTKKQNINLVYENYNDNVIQNRIIDELESKENLNNIDDLMLQIDGTNILGIIKIDKINFEGFIYEGTSLKTLAKGVGHFENTPYLTGNVCLAAHNTNSYWSKLHTLSKGDKIQYTCFLGTKEYKVNSITK
;
A
#
# COMPACT_ATOMS: atom_id res chain seq x y z
N MET A 1 -5.32 9.73 53.70
CA MET A 1 -5.90 9.00 52.54
C MET A 1 -6.07 7.55 52.95
N ASN A 2 -7.29 7.01 52.82
CA ASN A 2 -7.65 5.66 53.24
C ASN A 2 -6.86 4.60 52.44
N LYS A 3 -6.35 3.52 53.09
CA LYS A 3 -5.60 2.44 52.45
C LYS A 3 -6.33 1.83 51.23
N LYS A 4 -7.67 1.72 51.32
CA LYS A 4 -8.51 1.23 50.23
C LYS A 4 -8.48 2.16 49.01
N ILE A 5 -8.49 3.48 49.20
CA ILE A 5 -8.44 4.47 48.09
C ILE A 5 -7.08 4.42 47.41
N ARG A 6 -5.97 4.29 48.16
CA ARG A 6 -4.61 4.12 47.58
C ARG A 6 -4.53 2.86 46.71
N LEU A 7 -5.09 1.76 47.19
CA LEU A 7 -5.08 0.50 46.43
C LEU A 7 -5.85 0.63 45.10
N ILE A 8 -7.02 1.26 45.12
CA ILE A 8 -7.83 1.48 43.91
C ILE A 8 -7.07 2.34 42.90
N ILE A 9 -6.42 3.42 43.39
CA ILE A 9 -5.63 4.29 42.51
C ILE A 9 -4.47 3.51 41.86
N ILE A 10 -3.75 2.70 42.62
CA ILE A 10 -2.64 1.89 42.10
C ILE A 10 -3.13 0.90 41.03
N ILE A 11 -4.24 0.20 41.30
CA ILE A 11 -4.84 -0.75 40.34
C ILE A 11 -5.26 -0.02 39.07
N SER A 12 -5.87 1.17 39.16
CA SER A 12 -6.29 1.92 37.96
C SER A 12 -5.11 2.41 37.14
N ILE A 13 -3.99 2.80 37.76
CA ILE A 13 -2.77 3.18 37.05
C ILE A 13 -2.15 1.95 36.34
N ILE A 14 -2.08 0.80 37.00
CA ILE A 14 -1.58 -0.42 36.39
C ILE A 14 -2.44 -0.82 35.19
N LEU A 15 -3.77 -0.72 35.31
CA LEU A 15 -4.69 -1.02 34.22
C LEU A 15 -4.49 -0.08 33.01
N MET A 16 -4.34 1.23 33.26
CA MET A 16 -4.06 2.21 32.20
C MET A 16 -2.73 1.92 31.48
N LEU A 17 -1.69 1.59 32.25
CA LEU A 17 -0.38 1.26 31.68
C LEU A 17 -0.44 -0.03 30.83
N SER A 18 -1.16 -1.05 31.32
CA SER A 18 -1.31 -2.29 30.53
C SER A 18 -2.08 -2.07 29.22
N CYS A 19 -3.15 -1.27 29.23
CA CYS A 19 -3.88 -0.93 28.01
C CYS A 19 -3.02 -0.15 27.01
N SER A 20 -2.16 0.78 27.47
CA SER A 20 -1.27 1.53 26.60
C SER A 20 -0.20 0.63 25.93
N ILE A 21 0.36 -0.31 26.69
CA ILE A 21 1.33 -1.29 26.17
C ILE A 21 0.69 -2.18 25.09
N ILE A 22 -0.52 -2.69 25.35
CA ILE A 22 -1.27 -3.51 24.38
C ILE A 22 -1.52 -2.71 23.10
N GLY A 23 -1.92 -1.43 23.22
CA GLY A 23 -2.11 -0.54 22.07
C GLY A 23 -0.84 -0.37 21.21
N VAL A 24 0.31 -0.16 21.86
CA VAL A 24 1.61 -0.04 21.16
C VAL A 24 1.97 -1.35 20.44
N ILE A 25 1.84 -2.49 21.11
CA ILE A 25 2.11 -3.81 20.52
C ILE A 25 1.21 -4.04 19.30
N PHE A 26 -0.06 -3.70 19.38
CA PHE A 26 -1.00 -3.82 18.27
C PHE A 26 -0.59 -2.97 17.05
N LEU A 27 -0.19 -1.71 17.27
CA LEU A 27 0.30 -0.82 16.21
C LEU A 27 1.60 -1.37 15.57
N MET A 28 2.52 -1.88 16.38
CA MET A 28 3.74 -2.51 15.89
C MET A 28 3.43 -3.75 15.04
N PHE A 29 2.48 -4.57 15.47
CA PHE A 29 2.04 -5.75 14.72
C PHE A 29 1.43 -5.36 13.37
N GLN A 30 0.55 -4.37 13.33
CA GLN A 30 -0.02 -3.88 12.06
C GLN A 30 1.05 -3.34 11.11
N HIS A 31 2.02 -2.59 11.64
CA HIS A 31 3.14 -2.08 10.84
C HIS A 31 3.99 -3.22 10.27
N TYR A 32 4.29 -4.23 11.08
CA TYR A 32 5.05 -5.41 10.68
C TYR A 32 4.33 -6.21 9.58
N THR A 33 3.03 -6.48 9.75
CA THR A 33 2.21 -7.19 8.76
C THR A 33 2.16 -6.43 7.44
N LYS A 34 1.95 -5.09 7.48
CA LYS A 34 1.96 -4.27 6.28
C LYS A 34 3.30 -4.38 5.53
N LYS A 35 4.42 -4.33 6.25
CA LYS A 35 5.75 -4.43 5.65
C LYS A 35 5.99 -5.82 5.01
N GLN A 36 5.54 -6.90 5.65
CA GLN A 36 5.61 -8.24 5.08
C GLN A 36 4.78 -8.35 3.79
N ASN A 37 3.56 -7.82 3.79
CA ASN A 37 2.70 -7.83 2.61
C ASN A 37 3.30 -7.02 1.45
N ILE A 38 3.93 -5.88 1.74
CA ILE A 38 4.66 -5.09 0.73
C ILE A 38 5.80 -5.91 0.12
N ASN A 39 6.62 -6.57 0.94
CA ASN A 39 7.70 -7.42 0.44
C ASN A 39 7.16 -8.57 -0.42
N LEU A 40 6.07 -9.20 0.00
CA LEU A 40 5.41 -10.25 -0.76
C LEU A 40 4.98 -9.77 -2.16
N VAL A 41 4.45 -8.54 -2.28
CA VAL A 41 4.09 -7.97 -3.58
C VAL A 41 5.34 -7.72 -4.43
N TYR A 42 6.43 -7.18 -3.86
CA TYR A 42 7.67 -7.01 -4.60
C TYR A 42 8.27 -8.33 -5.10
N GLU A 43 8.24 -9.37 -4.28
CA GLU A 43 8.71 -10.71 -4.68
C GLU A 43 7.87 -11.28 -5.82
N ASN A 44 6.56 -11.16 -5.75
CA ASN A 44 5.64 -11.69 -6.77
C ASN A 44 5.63 -10.86 -8.06
N TYR A 45 5.89 -9.55 -7.98
CA TYR A 45 5.88 -8.66 -9.14
C TYR A 45 7.29 -8.33 -9.64
N ASN A 46 8.30 -9.10 -9.22
CA ASN A 46 9.64 -9.00 -9.80
C ASN A 46 9.61 -9.48 -11.27
N ASP A 47 10.31 -8.77 -12.16
CA ASP A 47 10.29 -8.96 -13.60
C ASP A 47 10.48 -10.43 -14.05
N ASN A 48 11.30 -11.19 -13.32
CA ASN A 48 11.55 -12.60 -13.64
C ASN A 48 10.34 -13.52 -13.34
N VAL A 49 9.59 -13.24 -12.29
CA VAL A 49 8.41 -14.03 -11.91
C VAL A 49 7.24 -13.72 -12.84
N ILE A 50 7.10 -12.46 -13.23
CA ILE A 50 6.06 -12.02 -14.18
C ILE A 50 6.31 -12.61 -15.56
N GLN A 51 7.54 -12.57 -16.07
CA GLN A 51 7.91 -13.15 -17.37
C GLN A 51 7.57 -14.64 -17.40
N ASN A 52 7.91 -15.42 -16.38
CA ASN A 52 7.61 -16.82 -16.32
C ASN A 52 6.09 -17.08 -16.24
N ARG A 53 5.33 -16.32 -15.44
CA ARG A 53 3.86 -16.45 -15.36
C ARG A 53 3.18 -16.15 -16.69
N ILE A 54 3.60 -15.08 -17.38
CA ILE A 54 3.06 -14.71 -18.69
C ILE A 54 3.38 -15.81 -19.72
N ILE A 55 4.58 -16.39 -19.69
CA ILE A 55 4.97 -17.50 -20.59
C ILE A 55 4.12 -18.74 -20.30
N ASP A 56 3.98 -19.16 -19.03
CA ASP A 56 3.20 -20.31 -18.64
C ASP A 56 1.72 -20.16 -19.01
N GLU A 57 1.14 -18.97 -18.85
CA GLU A 57 -0.25 -18.67 -19.21
C GLU A 57 -0.46 -18.57 -20.72
N LEU A 58 0.50 -18.07 -21.49
CA LEU A 58 0.47 -18.08 -22.95
C LEU A 58 0.61 -19.50 -23.53
N GLU A 59 1.40 -20.37 -22.88
CA GLU A 59 1.57 -21.77 -23.28
C GLU A 59 0.37 -22.64 -22.92
N SER A 60 -0.34 -22.36 -21.82
CA SER A 60 -1.49 -23.13 -21.38
C SER A 60 -2.76 -22.91 -22.23
N LYS A 61 -2.75 -21.95 -23.17
CA LYS A 61 -3.91 -21.60 -24.04
C LYS A 61 -5.25 -21.37 -23.31
N GLU A 62 -5.24 -21.22 -22.01
CA GLU A 62 -6.41 -20.81 -21.27
C GLU A 62 -6.52 -19.28 -21.28
N ASN A 63 -7.63 -18.80 -21.82
CA ASN A 63 -7.96 -17.39 -21.99
C ASN A 63 -7.66 -16.58 -20.73
N LEU A 64 -6.72 -15.64 -20.80
CA LEU A 64 -6.62 -14.49 -19.90
C LEU A 64 -7.89 -13.63 -20.02
N ASN A 65 -9.00 -14.17 -19.58
CA ASN A 65 -10.30 -13.50 -19.64
C ASN A 65 -10.48 -12.52 -18.49
N ASN A 66 -9.55 -12.51 -17.51
CA ASN A 66 -9.68 -11.64 -16.35
C ASN A 66 -8.31 -11.17 -15.85
N ILE A 67 -8.06 -9.86 -15.93
CA ILE A 67 -6.85 -9.22 -15.37
C ILE A 67 -6.73 -9.48 -13.86
N ASP A 68 -7.83 -9.70 -13.17
CA ASP A 68 -7.85 -10.02 -11.75
C ASP A 68 -7.05 -11.28 -11.40
N ASP A 69 -6.94 -12.24 -12.33
CA ASP A 69 -6.20 -13.50 -12.13
C ASP A 69 -4.66 -13.27 -12.11
N LEU A 70 -4.20 -12.14 -12.67
CA LEU A 70 -2.79 -11.73 -12.64
C LEU A 70 -2.43 -10.96 -11.37
N MET A 71 -3.41 -10.46 -10.63
CA MET A 71 -3.19 -9.68 -9.43
C MET A 71 -2.96 -10.57 -8.21
N LEU A 72 -2.01 -10.18 -7.37
CA LEU A 72 -1.81 -10.83 -6.09
C LEU A 72 -2.97 -10.53 -5.15
N GLN A 73 -3.54 -11.56 -4.55
CA GLN A 73 -4.61 -11.41 -3.56
C GLN A 73 -4.03 -11.41 -2.15
N ILE A 74 -4.30 -10.36 -1.39
CA ILE A 74 -3.96 -10.23 0.04
C ILE A 74 -5.24 -9.95 0.81
N ASP A 75 -5.53 -10.78 1.81
CA ASP A 75 -6.74 -10.68 2.65
C ASP A 75 -8.04 -10.54 1.81
N GLY A 76 -8.14 -11.32 0.73
CA GLY A 76 -9.29 -11.31 -0.18
C GLY A 76 -9.43 -10.02 -1.01
N THR A 77 -8.37 -9.23 -1.14
CA THR A 77 -8.35 -8.01 -1.96
C THR A 77 -7.25 -8.11 -3.01
N ASN A 78 -7.60 -7.89 -4.27
CA ASN A 78 -6.64 -7.85 -5.37
C ASN A 78 -5.76 -6.61 -5.26
N ILE A 79 -4.44 -6.81 -5.26
CA ILE A 79 -3.43 -5.77 -5.23
C ILE A 79 -2.89 -5.57 -6.65
N LEU A 80 -3.15 -4.43 -7.23
CA LEU A 80 -2.62 -4.07 -8.52
C LEU A 80 -1.11 -3.86 -8.48
N GLY A 81 -0.61 -3.24 -7.40
CA GLY A 81 0.80 -2.93 -7.27
C GLY A 81 1.16 -2.13 -6.02
N ILE A 82 2.35 -1.55 -6.06
CA ILE A 82 2.90 -0.68 -5.00
C ILE A 82 3.42 0.61 -5.63
N ILE A 83 3.21 1.72 -4.96
CA ILE A 83 3.87 2.99 -5.24
C ILE A 83 4.76 3.40 -4.07
N LYS A 84 6.00 3.79 -4.36
CA LYS A 84 6.98 4.25 -3.37
C LYS A 84 7.53 5.62 -3.76
N ILE A 85 7.56 6.53 -2.79
CA ILE A 85 8.05 7.91 -2.95
C ILE A 85 8.94 8.22 -1.75
N ASP A 86 10.24 7.94 -1.88
CA ASP A 86 11.22 8.05 -0.78
C ASP A 86 11.29 9.46 -0.19
N LYS A 87 11.20 10.48 -1.04
CA LYS A 87 11.27 11.90 -0.63
C LYS A 87 10.27 12.27 0.46
N ILE A 88 9.10 11.66 0.47
CA ILE A 88 8.04 11.93 1.45
C ILE A 88 7.82 10.76 2.40
N ASN A 89 8.70 9.74 2.34
CA ASN A 89 8.60 8.50 3.11
C ASN A 89 7.23 7.82 2.96
N PHE A 90 6.76 7.73 1.72
CA PHE A 90 5.49 7.08 1.39
C PHE A 90 5.71 5.77 0.66
N GLU A 91 5.03 4.73 1.11
CA GLU A 91 4.93 3.44 0.44
C GLU A 91 3.54 2.86 0.68
N GLY A 92 2.85 2.47 -0.39
CA GLY A 92 1.46 2.03 -0.30
C GLY A 92 1.00 1.15 -1.45
N PHE A 93 0.00 0.32 -1.16
CA PHE A 93 -0.66 -0.53 -2.15
C PHE A 93 -1.48 0.30 -3.12
N ILE A 94 -1.52 -0.20 -4.36
CA ILE A 94 -2.38 0.30 -5.42
C ILE A 94 -3.49 -0.74 -5.67
N TYR A 95 -4.70 -0.26 -5.70
CA TYR A 95 -5.91 -1.05 -5.96
C TYR A 95 -6.57 -0.58 -7.24
N GLU A 96 -7.33 -1.45 -7.90
CA GLU A 96 -8.14 -1.06 -9.05
C GLU A 96 -9.36 -0.24 -8.63
N GLY A 97 -9.65 0.81 -9.38
CA GLY A 97 -10.78 1.73 -9.16
C GLY A 97 -10.48 2.87 -8.19
N THR A 98 -11.34 3.88 -8.22
CA THR A 98 -11.22 5.11 -7.42
C THR A 98 -12.46 5.40 -6.57
N SER A 99 -13.23 4.35 -6.24
CA SER A 99 -14.36 4.47 -5.31
C SER A 99 -13.91 4.91 -3.92
N LEU A 100 -14.79 5.52 -3.14
CA LEU A 100 -14.46 5.88 -1.74
C LEU A 100 -14.01 4.67 -0.92
N LYS A 101 -14.57 3.48 -1.18
CA LYS A 101 -14.18 2.23 -0.54
C LYS A 101 -12.76 1.81 -0.92
N THR A 102 -12.37 1.98 -2.18
CA THR A 102 -11.02 1.71 -2.67
C THR A 102 -10.02 2.69 -2.07
N LEU A 103 -10.31 3.98 -2.15
CA LEU A 103 -9.42 5.04 -1.64
C LEU A 103 -9.25 4.99 -0.11
N ALA A 104 -10.20 4.43 0.62
CA ALA A 104 -10.05 4.18 2.05
C ALA A 104 -8.99 3.09 2.37
N LYS A 105 -8.72 2.18 1.42
CA LYS A 105 -7.71 1.13 1.56
C LYS A 105 -6.30 1.58 1.17
N GLY A 106 -6.18 2.44 0.15
CA GLY A 106 -4.89 2.86 -0.38
C GLY A 106 -4.98 3.79 -1.58
N VAL A 107 -4.02 3.65 -2.48
CA VAL A 107 -4.00 4.37 -3.75
C VAL A 107 -4.91 3.65 -4.73
N GLY A 108 -5.77 4.38 -5.43
CA GLY A 108 -6.65 3.86 -6.48
C GLY A 108 -6.09 4.13 -7.86
N HIS A 109 -6.16 3.16 -8.74
CA HIS A 109 -5.88 3.30 -10.17
C HIS A 109 -7.18 3.61 -10.93
N PHE A 110 -7.13 4.50 -11.90
CA PHE A 110 -8.29 4.79 -12.75
C PHE A 110 -8.48 3.69 -13.79
N GLU A 111 -9.57 2.94 -13.72
CA GLU A 111 -9.89 1.73 -14.51
C GLU A 111 -9.71 1.88 -16.02
N ASN A 112 -9.86 3.08 -16.56
CA ASN A 112 -9.75 3.36 -17.99
C ASN A 112 -8.36 3.88 -18.40
N THR A 113 -7.33 3.66 -17.57
CA THR A 113 -5.97 4.08 -17.87
C THR A 113 -5.02 2.88 -17.93
N PRO A 114 -3.89 2.99 -18.66
CA PRO A 114 -2.91 1.90 -18.73
C PRO A 114 -2.32 1.54 -17.38
N TYR A 115 -1.96 0.25 -17.20
CA TYR A 115 -1.37 -0.25 -15.94
C TYR A 115 0.12 0.06 -15.78
N LEU A 116 0.92 0.15 -16.84
CA LEU A 116 2.38 0.34 -16.74
C LEU A 116 2.91 1.37 -17.74
N THR A 117 2.46 1.36 -18.98
CA THR A 117 2.98 2.22 -20.05
C THR A 117 1.90 3.19 -20.50
N GLY A 118 2.29 4.40 -20.89
CA GLY A 118 1.35 5.46 -21.27
C GLY A 118 0.96 6.34 -20.09
N ASN A 119 -0.27 6.84 -20.09
CA ASN A 119 -0.78 7.77 -19.07
C ASN A 119 -1.45 7.00 -17.92
N VAL A 120 -0.66 6.47 -17.01
CA VAL A 120 -1.15 5.83 -15.79
C VAL A 120 -1.70 6.88 -14.83
N CYS A 121 -2.97 6.77 -14.44
CA CYS A 121 -3.61 7.72 -13.54
C CYS A 121 -3.92 7.09 -12.18
N LEU A 122 -3.51 7.77 -11.11
CA LEU A 122 -3.68 7.31 -9.74
C LEU A 122 -4.36 8.39 -8.89
N ALA A 123 -5.11 7.97 -7.87
CA ALA A 123 -5.71 8.85 -6.88
C ALA A 123 -5.48 8.33 -5.45
N ALA A 124 -5.36 9.22 -4.47
CA ALA A 124 -5.38 8.86 -3.06
C ALA A 124 -5.89 10.03 -2.22
N HIS A 125 -6.29 9.71 -0.98
CA HIS A 125 -6.70 10.74 -0.04
C HIS A 125 -5.57 11.72 0.30
N ASN A 126 -5.91 13.00 0.43
CA ASN A 126 -5.01 14.06 0.90
C ASN A 126 -4.92 14.04 2.44
N THR A 127 -4.36 12.97 3.00
CA THR A 127 -4.15 12.78 4.44
C THR A 127 -2.71 12.41 4.74
N ASN A 128 -2.29 12.52 6.02
CA ASN A 128 -0.92 12.19 6.44
C ASN A 128 -0.53 10.74 6.17
N SER A 129 -1.50 9.83 6.14
CA SER A 129 -1.27 8.41 5.81
C SER A 129 -1.10 8.16 4.33
N TYR A 130 -1.44 9.13 3.47
CA TYR A 130 -1.41 9.02 2.03
C TYR A 130 -0.66 10.20 1.38
N TRP A 131 -1.33 11.06 0.62
CA TRP A 131 -0.70 11.99 -0.30
C TRP A 131 -0.68 13.46 0.15
N SER A 132 -0.92 13.76 1.43
CA SER A 132 -0.86 15.16 1.91
C SER A 132 0.48 15.85 1.65
N LYS A 133 1.58 15.08 1.54
CA LYS A 133 2.93 15.61 1.29
C LYS A 133 3.32 15.68 -0.19
N LEU A 134 2.46 15.30 -1.15
CA LEU A 134 2.80 15.36 -2.58
C LEU A 134 3.18 16.78 -3.02
N HIS A 135 2.58 17.80 -2.43
CA HIS A 135 2.89 19.19 -2.72
C HIS A 135 4.32 19.61 -2.36
N THR A 136 5.05 18.80 -1.58
CA THR A 136 6.46 19.07 -1.19
C THR A 136 7.46 18.45 -2.17
N LEU A 137 7.02 17.67 -3.14
CA LEU A 137 7.86 17.15 -4.20
C LEU A 137 8.36 18.27 -5.10
N SER A 138 9.47 18.03 -5.77
CA SER A 138 10.09 18.94 -6.71
C SER A 138 10.34 18.23 -8.04
N LYS A 139 10.50 18.99 -9.11
CA LYS A 139 10.88 18.46 -10.42
C LYS A 139 12.15 17.61 -10.30
N GLY A 140 12.08 16.38 -10.81
CA GLY A 140 13.18 15.41 -10.76
C GLY A 140 13.09 14.41 -9.60
N ASP A 141 12.26 14.63 -8.57
CA ASP A 141 12.06 13.64 -7.52
C ASP A 141 11.52 12.33 -8.11
N LYS A 142 11.95 11.21 -7.53
CA LYS A 142 11.67 9.88 -8.05
C LYS A 142 10.43 9.27 -7.43
N ILE A 143 9.66 8.58 -8.25
CA ILE A 143 8.50 7.78 -7.88
C ILE A 143 8.70 6.39 -8.46
N GLN A 144 8.81 5.39 -7.61
CA GLN A 144 8.86 3.99 -8.03
C GLN A 144 7.43 3.42 -8.06
N TYR A 145 7.08 2.84 -9.17
CA TYR A 145 5.80 2.20 -9.40
C TYR A 145 6.04 0.76 -9.82
N THR A 146 5.48 -0.18 -9.07
CA THR A 146 5.55 -1.61 -9.35
C THR A 146 4.13 -2.15 -9.48
N CYS A 147 3.81 -2.84 -10.57
CA CYS A 147 2.54 -3.52 -10.76
C CYS A 147 2.77 -4.94 -11.29
N PHE A 148 1.69 -5.68 -11.49
CA PHE A 148 1.75 -7.04 -12.01
C PHE A 148 2.40 -7.15 -13.42
N LEU A 149 2.58 -6.05 -14.15
CA LEU A 149 3.29 -6.00 -15.44
C LEU A 149 4.76 -5.60 -15.31
N GLY A 150 5.26 -5.26 -14.12
CA GLY A 150 6.66 -4.90 -13.89
C GLY A 150 6.85 -3.61 -13.10
N THR A 151 8.10 -3.15 -13.04
CA THR A 151 8.51 -1.96 -12.28
C THR A 151 8.94 -0.83 -13.19
N LYS A 152 8.55 0.40 -12.85
CA LYS A 152 8.95 1.61 -13.56
C LYS A 152 9.31 2.74 -12.60
N GLU A 153 10.39 3.47 -12.89
CA GLU A 153 10.74 4.70 -12.20
C GLU A 153 10.22 5.90 -13.00
N TYR A 154 9.42 6.74 -12.36
CA TYR A 154 8.97 8.02 -12.87
C TYR A 154 9.72 9.16 -12.19
N LYS A 155 9.82 10.30 -12.86
CA LYS A 155 10.33 11.55 -12.29
C LYS A 155 9.25 12.61 -12.32
N VAL A 156 9.11 13.33 -11.22
CA VAL A 156 8.19 14.47 -11.15
C VAL A 156 8.59 15.49 -12.21
N ASN A 157 7.67 15.82 -13.08
CA ASN A 157 7.87 16.88 -14.09
C ASN A 157 7.28 18.22 -13.63
N SER A 158 6.07 18.19 -13.08
CA SER A 158 5.38 19.38 -12.60
C SER A 158 4.41 19.03 -11.47
N ILE A 159 4.10 19.99 -10.63
CA ILE A 159 3.08 19.92 -9.58
C ILE A 159 2.14 21.10 -9.81
N THR A 160 0.86 20.81 -9.93
CA THR A 160 -0.21 21.81 -10.00
C THR A 160 -1.03 21.76 -8.72
N LYS A 161 -1.42 22.92 -8.22
CA LYS A 161 -2.30 23.06 -7.03
C LYS A 161 -3.71 23.33 -7.48
#